data_f23a93ea6c7f6815feaa94128fc16a25
#
_entry.id   f23a93ea6c7f6815feaa94128fc16a25
#
_cell.length_a   1.000
_cell.length_b   1.000
_cell.length_c   1.000
_cell.angle_alpha   90.00
_cell.angle_beta   90.00
_cell.angle_gamma   90.00
#
_symmetry.space_group_name_H-M   'P 1'
#
loop_
_entity.id
_entity.type
_entity.pdbx_description
1 polymer ?
#
loop_
_entity_poly.entity_id
_entity_poly.type
_entity_poly.pdbx_seq_one_letter_code
_entity_poly.pdbx_strand_id
1 'polypeptide(L)'
;EKYSDQISLEYVDLLQNPSLASQYEDVQIGDIIVSSGNRTQTLTAYDLFNIESGSYYGSYIASSKAEQAMTSAILNVTSTKQIQVALLSGHGEQTMEGLNQLLQSNNFAVSSINPAVEEIGEEVDVLLWIAPINDPDAQVLERLERFLSENEEKTLLYFADTTQPQLSNLESFLERWGIRVQSNSIIETDNRKIINMNPYFSTSQISNLTLTDTMTDTSIPFARPLEQVFESNMELNTTVLLQSSESASVIPYGISDEQLENWTPEEYGPFPLAILSEKSFEDGKSSRVAAFGSAVSLSDSLLSSGSFCNSDYYLSVLNTLTHRENVISIQSKTLGGQELGLNTAQVFLIGSG
;
A
#
# COMPACT_ATOMS: atom_id res chain seq x y z
N GLU A 1 -21.03 7.10 -22.61
CA GLU A 1 -21.67 7.64 -23.84
C GLU A 1 -22.23 9.04 -23.64
N LYS A 2 -22.92 9.35 -22.57
CA LYS A 2 -23.55 10.69 -22.38
C LYS A 2 -22.52 11.82 -22.25
N TYR A 3 -21.30 11.53 -21.79
CA TYR A 3 -20.27 12.52 -21.47
C TYR A 3 -18.97 12.35 -22.29
N SER A 4 -18.84 11.30 -23.08
CA SER A 4 -17.67 11.04 -23.92
C SER A 4 -18.03 10.22 -25.15
N ASP A 5 -17.55 10.65 -26.32
CA ASP A 5 -17.66 9.92 -27.57
C ASP A 5 -16.57 8.86 -27.74
N GLN A 6 -15.63 8.79 -26.77
CA GLN A 6 -14.51 7.84 -26.79
C GLN A 6 -14.81 6.52 -26.06
N ILE A 7 -15.95 6.45 -25.35
CA ILE A 7 -16.35 5.26 -24.59
C ILE A 7 -17.67 4.74 -25.20
N SER A 8 -17.67 3.47 -25.61
CA SER A 8 -18.88 2.75 -26.00
C SER A 8 -19.24 1.71 -24.93
N LEU A 9 -20.53 1.54 -24.66
CA LEU A 9 -21.05 0.55 -23.72
C LEU A 9 -21.95 -0.44 -24.46
N GLU A 10 -21.67 -1.73 -24.28
CA GLU A 10 -22.45 -2.81 -24.83
C GLU A 10 -22.92 -3.75 -23.70
N TYR A 11 -24.19 -4.14 -23.72
CA TYR A 11 -24.73 -5.14 -22.83
C TYR A 11 -24.82 -6.49 -23.55
N VAL A 12 -24.16 -7.51 -23.03
CA VAL A 12 -24.10 -8.82 -23.64
C VAL A 12 -24.77 -9.87 -22.75
N ASP A 13 -25.71 -10.61 -23.31
CA ASP A 13 -26.28 -11.80 -22.66
C ASP A 13 -25.38 -13.01 -22.96
N LEU A 14 -24.65 -13.47 -21.96
CA LEU A 14 -23.73 -14.63 -22.07
C LEU A 14 -24.46 -15.93 -22.40
N LEU A 15 -25.74 -16.08 -22.03
CA LEU A 15 -26.53 -17.27 -22.34
C LEU A 15 -26.88 -17.34 -23.82
N GLN A 16 -27.03 -16.17 -24.45
CA GLN A 16 -27.31 -16.08 -25.91
C GLN A 16 -26.03 -16.00 -26.75
N ASN A 17 -24.91 -15.60 -26.14
CA ASN A 17 -23.62 -15.40 -26.83
C ASN A 17 -22.48 -16.18 -26.12
N PRO A 18 -22.54 -17.52 -26.00
CA PRO A 18 -21.54 -18.29 -25.28
C PRO A 18 -20.12 -18.21 -25.89
N SER A 19 -20.01 -17.86 -27.17
CA SER A 19 -18.73 -17.65 -27.84
C SER A 19 -17.95 -16.42 -27.30
N LEU A 20 -18.65 -15.42 -26.78
CA LEU A 20 -18.00 -14.27 -26.13
C LEU A 20 -17.40 -14.64 -24.79
N ALA A 21 -18.05 -15.50 -24.02
CA ALA A 21 -17.46 -16.04 -22.78
C ALA A 21 -16.14 -16.80 -23.03
N SER A 22 -16.00 -17.42 -24.20
CA SER A 22 -14.78 -18.14 -24.60
C SER A 22 -13.62 -17.23 -25.04
N GLN A 23 -13.88 -15.95 -25.29
CA GLN A 23 -12.84 -14.96 -25.66
C GLN A 23 -12.15 -14.36 -24.44
N TYR A 24 -12.79 -14.44 -23.29
CA TYR A 24 -12.30 -13.87 -22.04
C TYR A 24 -12.22 -14.96 -21.00
N GLU A 25 -11.08 -15.09 -20.34
CA GLU A 25 -10.87 -16.11 -19.31
C GLU A 25 -11.78 -15.84 -18.11
N ASP A 26 -12.47 -16.89 -17.64
CA ASP A 26 -13.27 -16.94 -16.40
C ASP A 26 -14.39 -15.87 -16.23
N VAL A 27 -14.91 -15.29 -17.31
CA VAL A 27 -15.99 -14.30 -17.25
C VAL A 27 -17.30 -14.90 -16.77
N GLN A 28 -17.93 -14.26 -15.81
CA GLN A 28 -19.20 -14.64 -15.21
C GLN A 28 -20.32 -13.60 -15.51
N ILE A 29 -21.57 -14.01 -15.26
CA ILE A 29 -22.70 -13.09 -15.37
C ILE A 29 -22.56 -12.00 -14.29
N GLY A 30 -22.57 -10.74 -14.73
CA GLY A 30 -22.43 -9.57 -13.85
C GLY A 30 -21.04 -8.92 -13.89
N ASP A 31 -20.07 -9.55 -14.54
CA ASP A 31 -18.75 -8.96 -14.74
C ASP A 31 -18.79 -7.84 -15.77
N ILE A 32 -17.87 -6.91 -15.66
CA ILE A 32 -17.64 -5.80 -16.60
C ILE A 32 -16.32 -6.02 -17.32
N ILE A 33 -16.33 -6.07 -18.63
CA ILE A 33 -15.12 -6.14 -19.45
C ILE A 33 -14.82 -4.76 -19.98
N VAL A 34 -13.64 -4.23 -19.64
CA VAL A 34 -13.11 -2.99 -20.20
C VAL A 34 -12.07 -3.37 -21.25
N SER A 35 -12.19 -2.81 -22.47
CA SER A 35 -11.26 -3.15 -23.56
C SER A 35 -10.83 -1.92 -24.36
N SER A 36 -9.59 -1.93 -24.86
CA SER A 36 -9.05 -0.94 -25.79
C SER A 36 -7.99 -1.60 -26.69
N GLY A 37 -8.23 -1.66 -27.98
CA GLY A 37 -7.37 -2.41 -28.90
C GLY A 37 -7.32 -3.88 -28.55
N ASN A 38 -6.12 -4.39 -28.24
CA ASN A 38 -5.89 -5.79 -27.85
C ASN A 38 -5.83 -6.01 -26.35
N ARG A 39 -6.08 -4.99 -25.55
CA ARG A 39 -6.01 -5.07 -24.09
C ARG A 39 -7.40 -5.17 -23.51
N THR A 40 -7.56 -6.04 -22.54
CA THR A 40 -8.81 -6.25 -21.81
C THR A 40 -8.54 -6.38 -20.31
N GLN A 41 -9.49 -5.88 -19.52
CA GLN A 41 -9.53 -6.11 -18.08
C GLN A 41 -10.96 -6.47 -17.69
N THR A 42 -11.10 -7.56 -16.94
CA THR A 42 -12.38 -7.98 -16.35
C THR A 42 -12.48 -7.44 -14.95
N LEU A 43 -13.61 -6.86 -14.59
CA LEU A 43 -13.97 -6.41 -13.26
C LEU A 43 -15.11 -7.25 -12.74
N THR A 44 -14.91 -7.91 -11.62
CA THR A 44 -15.90 -8.72 -10.90
C THR A 44 -16.66 -7.87 -9.88
N ALA A 45 -17.68 -8.45 -9.23
CA ALA A 45 -18.37 -7.79 -8.14
C ALA A 45 -17.42 -7.43 -6.97
N TYR A 46 -16.39 -8.24 -6.72
CA TYR A 46 -15.39 -7.97 -5.67
C TYR A 46 -14.44 -6.81 -6.02
N ASP A 47 -14.23 -6.53 -7.31
CA ASP A 47 -13.49 -5.36 -7.75
C ASP A 47 -14.31 -4.07 -7.63
N LEU A 48 -15.63 -4.18 -7.74
CA LEU A 48 -16.55 -3.04 -7.75
C LEU A 48 -17.08 -2.69 -6.35
N PHE A 49 -17.10 -3.64 -5.43
CA PHE A 49 -17.72 -3.47 -4.12
C PHE A 49 -16.88 -4.09 -3.01
N ASN A 50 -16.87 -3.44 -1.85
CA ASN A 50 -16.44 -4.06 -0.62
C ASN A 50 -17.59 -4.88 -0.05
N ILE A 51 -17.42 -6.20 0.02
CA ILE A 51 -18.43 -7.15 0.45
C ILE A 51 -18.02 -7.68 1.83
N GLU A 52 -18.83 -7.43 2.84
CA GLU A 52 -18.60 -7.87 4.21
C GLU A 52 -19.56 -9.02 4.59
N SER A 53 -19.09 -9.89 5.50
CA SER A 53 -19.89 -10.98 6.04
C SER A 53 -20.58 -10.56 7.32
N GLY A 54 -21.91 -10.52 7.30
CA GLY A 54 -22.73 -10.22 8.49
C GLY A 54 -23.10 -11.50 9.24
N SER A 55 -23.05 -11.47 10.57
CA SER A 55 -23.35 -12.63 11.44
C SER A 55 -24.78 -13.19 11.31
N TYR A 56 -25.74 -12.41 10.81
CA TYR A 56 -27.15 -12.77 10.75
C TYR A 56 -27.78 -12.76 9.35
N TYR A 57 -27.21 -12.04 8.39
CA TYR A 57 -27.83 -11.78 7.07
C TYR A 57 -26.98 -12.24 5.87
N GLY A 58 -25.90 -12.99 6.09
CA GLY A 58 -24.99 -13.35 5.00
C GLY A 58 -24.09 -12.19 4.60
N SER A 59 -23.56 -12.23 3.37
CA SER A 59 -22.70 -11.16 2.85
C SER A 59 -23.53 -9.96 2.39
N TYR A 60 -23.04 -8.76 2.66
CA TYR A 60 -23.65 -7.49 2.22
C TYR A 60 -22.60 -6.56 1.62
N ILE A 61 -23.02 -5.64 0.75
CA ILE A 61 -22.16 -4.63 0.16
C ILE A 61 -22.01 -3.48 1.16
N ALA A 62 -20.82 -3.29 1.71
CA ALA A 62 -20.51 -2.23 2.67
C ALA A 62 -20.21 -0.90 1.97
N SER A 63 -19.46 -0.93 0.87
CA SER A 63 -19.12 0.27 0.10
C SER A 63 -18.90 -0.04 -1.37
N SER A 64 -18.98 1.00 -2.23
CA SER A 64 -18.70 0.92 -3.65
C SER A 64 -17.35 1.55 -3.97
N LYS A 65 -16.49 0.80 -4.65
CA LYS A 65 -15.26 1.26 -5.28
C LYS A 65 -15.33 1.22 -6.83
N ALA A 66 -16.56 1.18 -7.37
CA ALA A 66 -16.79 1.02 -8.80
C ALA A 66 -16.19 2.16 -9.65
N GLU A 67 -16.23 3.41 -9.16
CA GLU A 67 -15.62 4.54 -9.88
C GLU A 67 -14.10 4.37 -9.98
N GLN A 68 -13.45 3.97 -8.89
CA GLN A 68 -12.02 3.70 -8.86
C GLN A 68 -11.66 2.52 -9.78
N ALA A 69 -12.35 1.38 -9.65
CA ALA A 69 -12.11 0.19 -10.44
C ALA A 69 -12.28 0.45 -11.95
N MET A 70 -13.36 1.14 -12.35
CA MET A 70 -13.59 1.51 -13.75
C MET A 70 -12.53 2.46 -14.29
N THR A 71 -12.14 3.49 -13.51
CA THR A 71 -11.10 4.44 -13.92
C THR A 71 -9.76 3.74 -14.07
N SER A 72 -9.38 2.90 -13.13
CA SER A 72 -8.16 2.09 -13.20
C SER A 72 -8.17 1.16 -14.40
N ALA A 73 -9.29 0.47 -14.65
CA ALA A 73 -9.41 -0.42 -15.80
C ALA A 73 -9.30 0.33 -17.14
N ILE A 74 -9.92 1.49 -17.28
CA ILE A 74 -9.79 2.33 -18.50
C ILE A 74 -8.32 2.75 -18.68
N LEU A 75 -7.66 3.24 -17.64
CA LEU A 75 -6.24 3.60 -17.68
C LEU A 75 -5.37 2.40 -18.05
N ASN A 76 -5.63 1.23 -17.47
CA ASN A 76 -4.88 0.00 -17.73
C ASN A 76 -4.96 -0.41 -19.21
N VAL A 77 -6.14 -0.40 -19.81
CA VAL A 77 -6.30 -0.82 -21.21
C VAL A 77 -5.86 0.25 -22.21
N THR A 78 -5.82 1.53 -21.82
CA THR A 78 -5.41 2.65 -22.70
C THR A 78 -3.95 3.05 -22.53
N SER A 79 -3.30 2.71 -21.42
CA SER A 79 -1.91 3.07 -21.12
C SER A 79 -0.93 2.42 -22.11
N THR A 80 -0.02 3.19 -22.67
CA THR A 80 1.00 2.70 -23.61
C THR A 80 2.22 2.06 -22.92
N LYS A 81 2.49 2.43 -21.67
CA LYS A 81 3.62 1.92 -20.87
C LYS A 81 3.11 1.47 -19.50
N GLN A 82 3.51 0.26 -19.11
CA GLN A 82 3.34 -0.22 -17.73
C GLN A 82 4.60 0.11 -16.91
N ILE A 83 4.41 0.48 -15.65
CA ILE A 83 5.51 0.59 -14.70
C ILE A 83 5.96 -0.81 -14.32
N GLN A 84 7.26 -1.04 -14.45
CA GLN A 84 7.89 -2.33 -14.14
C GLN A 84 8.29 -2.37 -12.66
N VAL A 85 7.63 -3.21 -11.91
CA VAL A 85 7.90 -3.44 -10.47
C VAL A 85 8.58 -4.79 -10.30
N ALA A 86 9.76 -4.82 -9.69
CA ALA A 86 10.43 -6.06 -9.37
C ALA A 86 10.48 -6.28 -7.84
N LEU A 87 9.98 -7.42 -7.41
CA LEU A 87 10.11 -7.90 -6.04
C LEU A 87 11.50 -8.50 -5.85
N LEU A 88 12.26 -7.97 -4.90
CA LEU A 88 13.56 -8.54 -4.55
C LEU A 88 13.38 -9.90 -3.88
N SER A 89 14.28 -10.82 -4.17
CA SER A 89 14.30 -12.19 -3.67
C SER A 89 15.74 -12.65 -3.40
N GLY A 90 15.91 -13.75 -2.67
CA GLY A 90 17.20 -14.34 -2.36
C GLY A 90 17.72 -14.05 -0.96
N HIS A 91 17.08 -13.16 -0.19
CA HIS A 91 17.46 -12.83 1.18
C HIS A 91 16.40 -13.24 2.21
N GLY A 92 15.50 -14.16 1.82
CA GLY A 92 14.43 -14.67 2.70
C GLY A 92 13.28 -13.70 2.91
N GLU A 93 12.95 -12.94 1.89
CA GLU A 93 11.87 -11.96 1.84
C GLU A 93 10.51 -12.60 2.10
N GLN A 94 9.60 -11.81 2.65
CA GLN A 94 8.20 -12.22 2.79
C GLN A 94 7.46 -12.10 1.44
N THR A 95 6.60 -13.08 1.18
CA THR A 95 5.73 -13.07 -0.01
C THR A 95 4.36 -12.49 0.35
N MET A 96 3.89 -11.53 -0.45
CA MET A 96 2.61 -10.84 -0.26
C MET A 96 1.76 -11.02 -1.52
N GLU A 97 0.88 -12.04 -1.52
CA GLU A 97 0.05 -12.36 -2.69
C GLU A 97 -0.96 -11.25 -3.01
N GLY A 98 -1.62 -10.70 -1.99
CA GLY A 98 -2.56 -9.59 -2.16
C GLY A 98 -1.89 -8.33 -2.73
N LEU A 99 -0.62 -8.09 -2.41
CA LEU A 99 0.15 -7.00 -3.01
C LEU A 99 0.37 -7.24 -4.51
N ASN A 100 0.73 -8.46 -4.91
CA ASN A 100 0.89 -8.81 -6.32
C ASN A 100 -0.40 -8.57 -7.11
N GLN A 101 -1.53 -9.04 -6.59
CA GLN A 101 -2.84 -8.83 -7.19
C GLN A 101 -3.21 -7.35 -7.25
N LEU A 102 -2.96 -6.59 -6.18
CA LEU A 102 -3.19 -5.15 -6.14
C LEU A 102 -2.39 -4.41 -7.22
N LEU A 103 -1.11 -4.73 -7.37
CA LEU A 103 -0.24 -4.10 -8.36
C LEU A 103 -0.68 -4.44 -9.80
N GLN A 104 -0.93 -5.72 -10.08
CA GLN A 104 -1.35 -6.17 -11.42
C GLN A 104 -2.70 -5.57 -11.82
N SER A 105 -3.68 -5.54 -10.91
CA SER A 105 -4.99 -4.92 -11.17
C SER A 105 -4.92 -3.41 -11.38
N ASN A 106 -3.82 -2.77 -10.95
CA ASN A 106 -3.56 -1.34 -11.14
C ASN A 106 -2.49 -1.03 -12.23
N ASN A 107 -2.33 -1.93 -13.20
CA ASN A 107 -1.46 -1.75 -14.37
C ASN A 107 0.03 -1.59 -14.05
N PHE A 108 0.50 -2.30 -13.03
CA PHE A 108 1.92 -2.53 -12.82
C PHE A 108 2.29 -3.90 -13.39
N ALA A 109 3.40 -3.98 -14.11
CA ALA A 109 3.98 -5.26 -14.49
C ALA A 109 4.86 -5.75 -13.35
N VAL A 110 4.50 -6.89 -12.75
CA VAL A 110 5.20 -7.42 -11.58
C VAL A 110 6.10 -8.58 -11.98
N SER A 111 7.35 -8.52 -11.56
CA SER A 111 8.36 -9.57 -11.72
C SER A 111 9.07 -9.83 -10.39
N SER A 112 9.91 -10.85 -10.34
CA SER A 112 10.82 -11.10 -9.22
C SER A 112 12.24 -11.12 -9.73
N ILE A 113 13.18 -10.58 -8.95
CA ILE A 113 14.60 -10.53 -9.27
C ILE A 113 15.43 -10.92 -8.05
N ASN A 114 16.49 -11.71 -8.27
CA ASN A 114 17.48 -12.04 -7.25
C ASN A 114 18.79 -11.30 -7.55
N PRO A 115 19.06 -10.16 -6.91
CA PRO A 115 20.25 -9.37 -7.20
C PRO A 115 21.57 -10.03 -6.74
N ALA A 116 21.53 -11.17 -6.05
CA ALA A 116 22.74 -11.94 -5.75
C ALA A 116 23.28 -12.69 -6.98
N VAL A 117 22.41 -13.04 -7.94
CA VAL A 117 22.77 -13.88 -9.09
C VAL A 117 22.54 -13.21 -10.45
N GLU A 118 21.77 -12.13 -10.52
CA GLU A 118 21.45 -11.44 -11.77
C GLU A 118 21.53 -9.92 -11.62
N GLU A 119 21.74 -9.22 -12.73
CA GLU A 119 21.73 -7.74 -12.76
C GLU A 119 20.30 -7.22 -12.79
N ILE A 120 20.08 -6.03 -12.22
CA ILE A 120 18.79 -5.34 -12.27
C ILE A 120 18.66 -4.68 -13.64
N GLY A 121 17.63 -5.08 -14.42
CA GLY A 121 17.41 -4.56 -15.76
C GLY A 121 17.05 -3.07 -15.80
N GLU A 122 17.45 -2.39 -16.85
CA GLU A 122 17.13 -0.95 -17.05
C GLU A 122 15.62 -0.68 -17.17
N GLU A 123 14.84 -1.69 -17.61
CA GLU A 123 13.40 -1.63 -17.73
C GLU A 123 12.68 -1.56 -16.38
N VAL A 124 13.30 -2.00 -15.27
CA VAL A 124 12.71 -1.95 -13.93
C VAL A 124 12.62 -0.49 -13.48
N ASP A 125 11.43 -0.07 -13.09
CA ASP A 125 11.16 1.28 -12.57
C ASP A 125 11.18 1.32 -11.04
N VAL A 126 10.67 0.26 -10.40
CA VAL A 126 10.52 0.17 -8.93
C VAL A 126 11.02 -1.18 -8.41
N LEU A 127 11.80 -1.14 -7.34
CA LEU A 127 12.15 -2.32 -6.55
C LEU A 127 11.33 -2.33 -5.25
N LEU A 128 10.78 -3.48 -4.89
CA LEU A 128 10.16 -3.72 -3.58
C LEU A 128 11.00 -4.73 -2.80
N TRP A 129 11.41 -4.35 -1.60
CA TRP A 129 12.17 -5.20 -0.70
C TRP A 129 11.41 -5.43 0.60
N ILE A 130 10.83 -6.61 0.77
CA ILE A 130 9.85 -6.89 1.80
C ILE A 130 10.46 -7.80 2.88
N ALA A 131 10.82 -7.21 4.00
CA ALA A 131 11.27 -7.90 5.21
C ALA A 131 12.32 -9.01 4.96
N PRO A 132 13.48 -8.72 4.32
CA PRO A 132 14.55 -9.70 4.17
C PRO A 132 15.05 -10.15 5.56
N ILE A 133 15.46 -11.41 5.69
CA ILE A 133 16.02 -11.96 6.94
C ILE A 133 17.52 -12.27 6.84
N ASN A 134 18.09 -12.25 5.66
CA ASN A 134 19.52 -12.40 5.44
C ASN A 134 20.12 -11.06 5.01
N ASP A 135 21.23 -10.67 5.66
CA ASP A 135 21.92 -9.43 5.34
C ASP A 135 22.56 -9.49 3.94
N PRO A 136 22.27 -8.53 3.05
CA PRO A 136 22.87 -8.52 1.72
C PRO A 136 24.37 -8.31 1.76
N ASP A 137 25.08 -8.93 0.85
CA ASP A 137 26.50 -8.69 0.67
C ASP A 137 26.78 -7.38 -0.10
N ALA A 138 28.07 -7.01 -0.17
CA ALA A 138 28.48 -5.80 -0.85
C ALA A 138 28.11 -5.78 -2.35
N GLN A 139 28.11 -6.94 -3.03
CA GLN A 139 27.78 -7.02 -4.44
C GLN A 139 26.30 -6.70 -4.71
N VAL A 140 25.40 -7.19 -3.86
CA VAL A 140 23.97 -6.88 -3.93
C VAL A 140 23.75 -5.37 -3.73
N LEU A 141 24.40 -4.79 -2.71
CA LEU A 141 24.27 -3.36 -2.43
C LEU A 141 24.86 -2.48 -3.55
N GLU A 142 25.96 -2.89 -4.17
CA GLU A 142 26.53 -2.20 -5.34
C GLU A 142 25.56 -2.22 -6.54
N ARG A 143 24.83 -3.31 -6.77
CA ARG A 143 23.80 -3.38 -7.81
C ARG A 143 22.62 -2.45 -7.52
N LEU A 144 22.19 -2.37 -6.26
CA LEU A 144 21.15 -1.42 -5.84
C LEU A 144 21.60 0.04 -5.98
N GLU A 145 22.82 0.35 -5.56
CA GLU A 145 23.39 1.71 -5.72
C GLU A 145 23.50 2.09 -7.20
N ARG A 146 23.94 1.16 -8.05
CA ARG A 146 23.99 1.38 -9.50
C ARG A 146 22.61 1.62 -10.08
N PHE A 147 21.62 0.80 -9.72
CA PHE A 147 20.23 0.96 -10.13
C PHE A 147 19.70 2.36 -9.78
N LEU A 148 19.99 2.85 -8.56
CA LEU A 148 19.52 4.16 -8.08
C LEU A 148 20.36 5.35 -8.57
N SER A 149 21.60 5.13 -9.06
CA SER A 149 22.52 6.20 -9.43
C SER A 149 22.70 6.37 -10.93
N GLU A 150 22.74 5.28 -11.69
CA GLU A 150 23.00 5.30 -13.13
C GLU A 150 21.73 5.41 -13.96
N ASN A 151 20.61 4.90 -13.44
CA ASN A 151 19.30 4.96 -14.09
C ASN A 151 18.42 5.96 -13.36
N GLU A 152 18.29 7.13 -13.91
CA GLU A 152 17.48 8.21 -13.35
C GLU A 152 16.00 7.81 -13.22
N GLU A 153 15.30 8.35 -12.20
CA GLU A 153 13.88 8.06 -11.87
C GLU A 153 13.63 6.62 -11.40
N LYS A 154 14.55 6.05 -10.66
CA LYS A 154 14.38 4.73 -10.04
C LYS A 154 13.96 4.82 -8.59
N THR A 155 13.19 3.84 -8.15
CA THR A 155 12.63 3.83 -6.79
C THR A 155 12.88 2.48 -6.11
N LEU A 156 13.32 2.53 -4.86
CA LEU A 156 13.35 1.38 -3.96
C LEU A 156 12.37 1.62 -2.80
N LEU A 157 11.43 0.71 -2.60
CA LEU A 157 10.57 0.69 -1.40
C LEU A 157 11.01 -0.49 -0.52
N TYR A 158 11.45 -0.17 0.69
CA TYR A 158 11.84 -1.15 1.70
C TYR A 158 10.79 -1.21 2.80
N PHE A 159 10.42 -2.41 3.19
CA PHE A 159 9.49 -2.67 4.28
C PHE A 159 10.20 -3.47 5.37
N ALA A 160 10.30 -2.90 6.56
CA ALA A 160 10.89 -3.56 7.72
C ALA A 160 9.90 -4.56 8.35
N ASP A 161 10.40 -5.39 9.24
CA ASP A 161 9.58 -6.25 10.12
C ASP A 161 10.24 -6.33 11.50
N THR A 162 9.43 -6.38 12.55
CA THR A 162 9.94 -6.49 13.94
C THR A 162 10.66 -7.81 14.20
N THR A 163 10.39 -8.85 13.43
CA THR A 163 11.04 -10.17 13.56
C THR A 163 12.36 -10.27 12.81
N GLN A 164 12.75 -9.25 12.03
CA GLN A 164 14.02 -9.24 11.31
C GLN A 164 15.22 -9.26 12.29
N PRO A 165 16.25 -10.05 12.00
CA PRO A 165 17.53 -9.91 12.68
C PRO A 165 18.18 -8.56 12.33
N GLN A 166 19.26 -8.23 13.01
CA GLN A 166 20.08 -7.09 12.62
C GLN A 166 20.72 -7.36 11.25
N LEU A 167 20.53 -6.45 10.31
CA LEU A 167 21.02 -6.49 8.93
C LEU A 167 21.98 -5.32 8.71
N SER A 168 23.19 -5.43 9.23
CA SER A 168 24.14 -4.32 9.36
C SER A 168 24.53 -3.68 8.01
N ASN A 169 24.62 -4.47 6.94
CA ASN A 169 24.93 -3.95 5.61
C ASN A 169 23.74 -3.18 5.03
N LEU A 170 22.53 -3.76 5.14
CA LEU A 170 21.30 -3.11 4.71
C LEU A 170 21.03 -1.84 5.53
N GLU A 171 21.17 -1.89 6.85
CA GLU A 171 20.98 -0.73 7.73
C GLU A 171 21.96 0.39 7.35
N SER A 172 23.24 0.08 7.10
CA SER A 172 24.23 1.04 6.64
C SER A 172 23.91 1.63 5.25
N PHE A 173 23.32 0.82 4.36
CA PHE A 173 22.85 1.30 3.06
C PHE A 173 21.72 2.33 3.23
N LEU A 174 20.71 2.02 4.05
CA LEU A 174 19.60 2.93 4.32
C LEU A 174 20.05 4.22 5.04
N GLU A 175 21.02 4.13 5.96
CA GLU A 175 21.58 5.30 6.64
C GLU A 175 22.30 6.26 5.66
N ARG A 176 22.96 5.75 4.64
CA ARG A 176 23.53 6.61 3.57
C ARG A 176 22.44 7.37 2.81
N TRP A 177 21.24 6.79 2.71
CA TRP A 177 20.04 7.45 2.18
C TRP A 177 19.30 8.31 3.22
N GLY A 178 19.88 8.51 4.42
CA GLY A 178 19.30 9.35 5.46
C GLY A 178 18.19 8.68 6.29
N ILE A 179 18.04 7.37 6.21
CA ILE A 179 16.99 6.62 6.89
C ILE A 179 17.63 5.61 7.84
N ARG A 180 17.32 5.70 9.13
CA ARG A 180 17.69 4.69 10.13
C ARG A 180 16.46 3.91 10.56
N VAL A 181 16.56 2.57 10.56
CA VAL A 181 15.53 1.67 11.03
C VAL A 181 15.93 1.18 12.42
N GLN A 182 15.16 1.53 13.45
CA GLN A 182 15.45 1.16 14.82
C GLN A 182 15.02 -0.28 15.12
N SER A 183 15.62 -0.92 16.11
CA SER A 183 15.31 -2.32 16.50
C SER A 183 14.11 -2.44 17.44
N ASN A 184 13.57 -1.34 17.92
CA ASN A 184 12.43 -1.29 18.83
C ASN A 184 11.10 -1.49 18.07
N SER A 185 10.01 -1.63 18.84
CA SER A 185 8.65 -1.67 18.30
C SER A 185 7.83 -0.49 18.81
N ILE A 186 6.93 0.00 17.99
CA ILE A 186 5.97 1.03 18.38
C ILE A 186 4.73 0.38 18.96
N ILE A 187 4.23 0.94 20.06
CA ILE A 187 2.94 0.61 20.66
C ILE A 187 2.11 1.87 20.86
N GLU A 188 0.79 1.70 20.81
CA GLU A 188 -0.17 2.73 21.21
C GLU A 188 -0.48 2.60 22.70
N THR A 189 -0.49 3.72 23.41
CA THR A 189 -0.79 3.76 24.84
C THR A 189 -2.19 4.30 25.16
N ASP A 190 -2.85 4.97 24.23
CA ASP A 190 -4.25 5.40 24.37
C ASP A 190 -5.19 4.27 23.94
N ASN A 191 -5.87 3.64 24.91
CA ASN A 191 -6.80 2.54 24.67
C ASN A 191 -7.91 2.85 23.66
N ARG A 192 -8.22 4.13 23.40
CA ARG A 192 -9.23 4.55 22.42
C ARG A 192 -8.74 4.45 20.98
N LYS A 193 -7.43 4.39 20.79
CA LYS A 193 -6.77 4.30 19.48
C LYS A 193 -6.27 2.88 19.17
N ILE A 194 -6.27 1.99 20.19
CA ILE A 194 -5.87 0.60 20.04
C ILE A 194 -6.95 -0.16 19.26
N ILE A 195 -6.54 -0.84 18.21
CA ILE A 195 -7.40 -1.66 17.36
C ILE A 195 -7.33 -3.12 17.81
N ASN A 196 -8.48 -3.80 17.90
CA ASN A 196 -8.58 -5.20 18.28
C ASN A 196 -7.89 -5.56 19.61
N MET A 197 -7.84 -4.62 20.56
CA MET A 197 -7.16 -4.79 21.85
C MET A 197 -5.66 -5.14 21.73
N ASN A 198 -5.04 -4.82 20.59
CA ASN A 198 -3.64 -5.06 20.34
C ASN A 198 -2.88 -3.71 20.31
N PRO A 199 -2.01 -3.41 21.30
CA PRO A 199 -1.31 -2.14 21.38
C PRO A 199 -0.33 -1.90 20.21
N TYR A 200 0.10 -2.94 19.52
CA TYR A 200 0.91 -2.83 18.30
C TYR A 200 0.09 -2.47 17.06
N PHE A 201 -1.24 -2.31 17.19
CA PHE A 201 -2.13 -2.03 16.09
C PHE A 201 -2.95 -0.76 16.35
N SER A 202 -2.62 0.28 15.62
CA SER A 202 -3.30 1.59 15.66
C SER A 202 -3.31 2.22 14.26
N THR A 203 -4.06 3.29 14.07
CA THR A 203 -4.00 4.09 12.85
C THR A 203 -2.80 5.03 12.86
N SER A 204 -2.21 5.24 11.69
CA SER A 204 -1.11 6.17 11.45
C SER A 204 -1.61 7.53 11.03
N GLN A 205 -0.80 8.57 11.23
CA GLN A 205 -1.08 9.92 10.75
C GLN A 205 -0.23 10.22 9.50
N ILE A 206 -0.88 10.72 8.46
CA ILE A 206 -0.17 11.17 7.25
C ILE A 206 0.48 12.51 7.56
N SER A 207 1.81 12.59 7.38
CA SER A 207 2.60 13.79 7.65
C SER A 207 2.79 14.66 6.42
N ASN A 208 2.80 14.06 5.22
CA ASN A 208 2.92 14.78 3.96
C ASN A 208 1.66 14.65 3.13
N LEU A 209 0.85 15.70 3.12
CA LEU A 209 -0.44 15.77 2.45
C LEU A 209 -0.37 15.84 0.93
N THR A 210 0.80 16.13 0.33
CA THR A 210 0.94 16.19 -1.13
C THR A 210 0.73 14.84 -1.81
N LEU A 211 0.90 13.74 -1.06
CA LEU A 211 0.69 12.39 -1.56
C LEU A 211 -0.75 11.89 -1.39
N THR A 212 -1.52 12.42 -0.41
CA THR A 212 -2.77 11.75 -0.01
C THR A 212 -3.74 12.69 0.73
N ASP A 213 -4.26 13.72 0.10
CA ASP A 213 -5.14 14.74 0.74
C ASP A 213 -6.41 14.20 1.42
N THR A 214 -6.74 12.92 1.25
CA THR A 214 -8.04 12.35 1.64
C THR A 214 -7.98 11.03 2.41
N MET A 215 -6.79 10.48 2.70
CA MET A 215 -6.65 9.17 3.34
C MET A 215 -6.41 9.31 4.85
N THR A 216 -7.39 8.95 5.66
CA THR A 216 -7.35 9.18 7.12
C THR A 216 -7.01 7.95 7.95
N ASP A 217 -7.18 6.73 7.41
CA ASP A 217 -7.14 5.50 8.19
C ASP A 217 -6.15 4.46 7.63
N THR A 218 -4.89 4.88 7.42
CA THR A 218 -3.79 3.97 7.09
C THR A 218 -3.22 3.36 8.38
N SER A 219 -2.90 2.07 8.38
CA SER A 219 -2.31 1.40 9.54
C SER A 219 -0.98 0.75 9.21
N ILE A 220 0.00 0.96 10.07
CA ILE A 220 1.33 0.32 10.02
C ILE A 220 1.54 -0.47 11.33
N PRO A 221 0.84 -1.61 11.50
CA PRO A 221 0.91 -2.38 12.73
C PRO A 221 2.28 -3.07 12.89
N PHE A 222 2.67 -3.34 14.13
CA PHE A 222 3.96 -3.96 14.45
C PHE A 222 5.15 -3.22 13.83
N ALA A 223 5.12 -1.89 13.89
CA ALA A 223 6.13 -1.07 13.23
C ALA A 223 7.42 -0.97 14.04
N ARG A 224 8.54 -1.01 13.34
CA ARG A 224 9.83 -0.49 13.82
C ARG A 224 9.82 1.04 13.64
N PRO A 225 10.21 1.83 14.64
CA PRO A 225 10.34 3.27 14.46
C PRO A 225 11.47 3.58 13.47
N LEU A 226 11.24 4.60 12.65
CA LEU A 226 12.24 5.13 11.74
C LEU A 226 12.77 6.46 12.26
N GLU A 227 13.97 6.83 11.83
CA GLU A 227 14.61 8.10 12.18
C GLU A 227 15.18 8.74 10.91
N GLN A 228 14.91 10.04 10.71
CA GLN A 228 15.62 10.83 9.72
C GLN A 228 17.02 11.13 10.24
N VAL A 229 18.05 10.56 9.62
CA VAL A 229 19.45 10.84 9.97
C VAL A 229 19.79 12.30 9.69
N PHE A 230 19.14 12.88 8.69
CA PHE A 230 19.17 14.32 8.33
C PHE A 230 17.91 14.67 7.55
N GLU A 231 17.49 15.92 7.56
CA GLU A 231 16.38 16.42 6.73
C GLU A 231 16.85 16.69 5.29
N SER A 232 18.02 17.26 5.13
CA SER A 232 18.64 17.48 3.82
C SER A 232 20.16 17.54 3.92
N ASN A 233 20.83 17.16 2.84
CA ASN A 233 22.25 17.38 2.60
C ASN A 233 22.45 17.89 1.15
N MET A 234 23.70 17.89 0.65
CA MET A 234 23.98 18.40 -0.70
C MET A 234 23.27 17.63 -1.83
N GLU A 235 22.93 16.36 -1.61
CA GLU A 235 22.42 15.45 -2.66
C GLU A 235 21.04 14.88 -2.35
N LEU A 236 20.68 14.75 -1.07
CA LEU A 236 19.51 14.03 -0.59
C LEU A 236 18.60 14.93 0.24
N ASN A 237 17.30 14.75 0.06
CA ASN A 237 16.26 15.31 0.93
C ASN A 237 15.43 14.18 1.50
N THR A 238 15.17 14.20 2.80
CA THR A 238 14.31 13.21 3.46
C THR A 238 13.01 13.85 3.94
N THR A 239 11.92 13.10 3.80
CA THR A 239 10.57 13.54 4.17
C THR A 239 9.86 12.44 4.93
N VAL A 240 9.27 12.77 6.08
CA VAL A 240 8.39 11.84 6.79
C VAL A 240 7.05 11.75 6.06
N LEU A 241 6.66 10.55 5.64
CA LEU A 241 5.39 10.29 4.94
C LEU A 241 4.27 9.91 5.92
N LEU A 242 4.57 9.04 6.87
CA LEU A 242 3.67 8.56 7.90
C LEU A 242 4.33 8.66 9.27
N GLN A 243 3.52 8.91 10.27
CA GLN A 243 3.96 8.91 11.67
C GLN A 243 2.91 8.27 12.58
N SER A 244 3.34 7.82 13.75
CA SER A 244 2.45 7.32 14.80
C SER A 244 1.63 8.46 15.42
N SER A 245 0.69 8.09 16.30
CA SER A 245 0.01 9.08 17.13
C SER A 245 0.96 9.70 18.16
N GLU A 246 0.58 10.85 18.73
CA GLU A 246 1.31 11.50 19.83
C GLU A 246 1.31 10.65 21.13
N SER A 247 0.34 9.74 21.29
CA SER A 247 0.26 8.83 22.43
C SER A 247 0.98 7.50 22.21
N ALA A 248 1.59 7.29 21.04
CA ALA A 248 2.43 6.11 20.82
C ALA A 248 3.72 6.19 21.63
N SER A 249 4.30 5.06 21.94
CA SER A 249 5.61 4.95 22.60
C SER A 249 6.42 3.81 22.00
N VAL A 250 7.68 3.70 22.41
CA VAL A 250 8.64 2.75 21.84
C VAL A 250 9.04 1.76 22.90
N ILE A 251 8.93 0.45 22.59
CA ILE A 251 9.34 -0.62 23.49
C ILE A 251 10.44 -1.49 22.85
N PRO A 252 11.33 -2.10 23.65
CA PRO A 252 12.29 -3.07 23.14
C PRO A 252 11.55 -4.24 22.48
N TYR A 253 12.05 -4.70 21.32
CA TYR A 253 11.52 -5.90 20.69
C TYR A 253 11.74 -7.14 21.56
N GLY A 254 10.75 -8.03 21.61
CA GLY A 254 10.81 -9.28 22.37
C GLY A 254 10.62 -9.13 23.88
N ILE A 255 10.10 -7.98 24.33
CA ILE A 255 9.69 -7.80 25.73
C ILE A 255 8.64 -8.87 26.11
N SER A 256 8.79 -9.49 27.30
CA SER A 256 7.82 -10.48 27.80
C SER A 256 6.53 -9.79 28.29
N ASP A 257 5.43 -10.55 28.37
CA ASP A 257 4.14 -10.04 28.87
C ASP A 257 4.29 -9.46 30.29
N GLU A 258 5.08 -10.11 31.19
CA GLU A 258 5.36 -9.63 32.55
C GLU A 258 6.13 -8.30 32.54
N GLN A 259 7.08 -8.14 31.60
CA GLN A 259 7.83 -6.90 31.45
C GLN A 259 6.92 -5.80 30.84
N LEU A 260 6.03 -6.15 29.92
CA LEU A 260 5.09 -5.22 29.32
C LEU A 260 4.08 -4.69 30.36
N GLU A 261 3.56 -5.55 31.25
CA GLU A 261 2.66 -5.14 32.33
C GLU A 261 3.28 -4.10 33.29
N ASN A 262 4.59 -4.17 33.49
CA ASN A 262 5.35 -3.28 34.37
C ASN A 262 6.08 -2.16 33.60
N TRP A 263 5.94 -2.14 32.26
CA TRP A 263 6.62 -1.16 31.43
C TRP A 263 5.94 0.21 31.50
N THR A 264 6.73 1.24 31.53
CA THR A 264 6.27 2.62 31.50
C THR A 264 6.94 3.35 30.35
N PRO A 265 6.18 4.14 29.56
CA PRO A 265 6.74 4.94 28.47
C PRO A 265 7.86 5.88 28.98
N GLU A 266 9.01 5.85 28.29
CA GLU A 266 10.10 6.82 28.52
C GLU A 266 9.96 8.04 27.62
N GLU A 267 9.40 7.84 26.43
CA GLU A 267 9.12 8.89 25.45
C GLU A 267 7.80 8.62 24.72
N TYR A 268 7.23 9.68 24.20
CA TYR A 268 5.98 9.63 23.43
C TYR A 268 6.19 10.17 22.01
N GLY A 269 5.35 9.70 21.09
CA GLY A 269 5.36 10.09 19.70
C GLY A 269 5.11 11.58 19.42
N PRO A 270 4.98 11.96 18.15
CA PRO A 270 4.88 11.04 17.03
C PRO A 270 6.24 10.48 16.57
N PHE A 271 6.29 9.22 16.19
CA PHE A 271 7.47 8.56 15.63
C PHE A 271 7.27 8.34 14.12
N PRO A 272 8.28 8.60 13.26
CA PRO A 272 8.19 8.27 11.86
C PRO A 272 7.98 6.76 11.62
N LEU A 273 6.99 6.44 10.78
CA LEU A 273 6.62 5.09 10.35
C LEU A 273 6.95 4.84 8.87
N ALA A 274 7.05 5.92 8.09
CA ALA A 274 7.52 5.89 6.72
C ALA A 274 8.32 7.14 6.42
N ILE A 275 9.47 6.97 5.77
CA ILE A 275 10.37 8.06 5.36
C ILE A 275 10.72 7.85 3.89
N LEU A 276 10.63 8.92 3.10
CA LEU A 276 11.09 9.02 1.73
C LEU A 276 12.41 9.78 1.70
N SER A 277 13.38 9.27 0.98
CA SER A 277 14.62 9.97 0.61
C SER A 277 14.69 10.13 -0.89
N GLU A 278 14.95 11.34 -1.37
CA GLU A 278 15.05 11.69 -2.78
C GLU A 278 16.45 12.24 -3.10
N LYS A 279 17.06 11.65 -4.13
CA LYS A 279 18.29 12.14 -4.73
C LYS A 279 17.97 12.83 -6.06
N SER A 280 18.19 14.13 -6.12
CA SER A 280 17.95 14.92 -7.34
C SER A 280 19.19 14.97 -8.22
N PHE A 281 18.99 14.87 -9.54
CA PHE A 281 20.02 14.97 -10.57
C PHE A 281 19.95 16.32 -11.30
N GLU A 282 21.03 16.68 -12.00
CA GLU A 282 21.15 17.98 -12.70
C GLU A 282 20.08 18.18 -13.79
N ASP A 283 19.56 17.11 -14.37
CA ASP A 283 18.50 17.14 -15.40
C ASP A 283 17.08 17.28 -14.85
N GLY A 284 16.93 17.40 -13.52
CA GLY A 284 15.66 17.56 -12.82
C GLY A 284 14.93 16.24 -12.49
N LYS A 285 15.55 15.09 -12.79
CA LYS A 285 15.04 13.78 -12.38
C LYS A 285 15.47 13.45 -10.96
N SER A 286 14.87 12.42 -10.37
CA SER A 286 15.19 11.99 -9.00
C SER A 286 15.09 10.48 -8.86
N SER A 287 16.06 9.88 -8.17
CA SER A 287 15.92 8.52 -7.63
C SER A 287 15.51 8.55 -6.16
N ARG A 288 14.80 7.51 -5.73
CA ARG A 288 14.10 7.53 -4.45
C ARG A 288 14.29 6.24 -3.69
N VAL A 289 14.46 6.38 -2.37
CA VAL A 289 14.39 5.26 -1.43
C VAL A 289 13.33 5.61 -0.39
N ALA A 290 12.31 4.79 -0.25
CA ALA A 290 11.35 4.91 0.83
C ALA A 290 11.42 3.70 1.74
N ALA A 291 11.44 3.93 3.05
CA ALA A 291 11.37 2.88 4.05
C ALA A 291 10.07 2.98 4.83
N PHE A 292 9.48 1.82 5.11
CA PHE A 292 8.27 1.64 5.91
C PHE A 292 8.57 0.74 7.10
N GLY A 293 8.10 1.12 8.28
CA GLY A 293 8.41 0.44 9.54
C GLY A 293 7.85 -0.97 9.68
N SER A 294 6.92 -1.38 8.81
CA SER A 294 6.30 -2.71 8.90
C SER A 294 5.83 -3.27 7.57
N ALA A 295 6.28 -4.49 7.26
CA ALA A 295 5.76 -5.29 6.15
C ALA A 295 4.33 -5.81 6.40
N VAL A 296 3.90 -5.94 7.66
CA VAL A 296 2.53 -6.37 8.02
C VAL A 296 1.48 -5.43 7.44
N SER A 297 1.83 -4.17 7.19
CA SER A 297 0.97 -3.18 6.53
C SER A 297 0.57 -3.55 5.08
N LEU A 298 1.30 -4.48 4.46
CA LEU A 298 1.03 -5.06 3.13
C LEU A 298 0.26 -6.38 3.21
N SER A 299 -0.20 -6.81 4.40
CA SER A 299 -0.97 -8.05 4.54
C SER A 299 -2.30 -7.98 3.78
N ASP A 300 -2.74 -9.13 3.28
CA ASP A 300 -4.00 -9.24 2.52
C ASP A 300 -5.19 -8.69 3.33
N SER A 301 -5.20 -8.89 4.65
CA SER A 301 -6.23 -8.37 5.54
C SER A 301 -6.30 -6.84 5.60
N LEU A 302 -5.19 -6.14 5.46
CA LEU A 302 -5.13 -4.68 5.43
C LEU A 302 -5.34 -4.13 4.02
N LEU A 303 -4.76 -4.77 3.00
CA LEU A 303 -4.91 -4.34 1.61
C LEU A 303 -6.35 -4.54 1.09
N SER A 304 -7.08 -5.56 1.55
CA SER A 304 -8.48 -5.80 1.18
C SER A 304 -9.50 -5.20 2.15
N SER A 305 -9.04 -4.51 3.19
CA SER A 305 -9.92 -3.96 4.24
C SER A 305 -10.79 -2.82 3.72
N GLY A 306 -12.07 -2.84 4.06
CA GLY A 306 -12.97 -1.70 3.88
C GLY A 306 -12.82 -0.61 4.96
N SER A 307 -12.08 -0.89 6.04
CA SER A 307 -11.89 0.01 7.18
C SER A 307 -10.55 0.73 7.19
N PHE A 308 -9.59 0.28 6.39
CA PHE A 308 -8.26 0.87 6.26
C PHE A 308 -7.99 1.26 4.81
N CYS A 309 -7.22 2.32 4.63
CA CYS A 309 -6.85 2.86 3.32
C CYS A 309 -5.46 2.38 2.84
N ASN A 310 -4.97 1.26 3.36
CA ASN A 310 -3.61 0.78 3.05
C ASN A 310 -3.37 0.58 1.54
N SER A 311 -4.31 -0.06 0.84
CA SER A 311 -4.22 -0.26 -0.62
C SER A 311 -4.14 1.06 -1.37
N ASP A 312 -5.05 1.99 -1.06
CA ASP A 312 -5.10 3.30 -1.71
C ASP A 312 -3.85 4.14 -1.40
N TYR A 313 -3.35 4.05 -0.16
CA TYR A 313 -2.13 4.72 0.26
C TYR A 313 -0.91 4.23 -0.53
N TYR A 314 -0.67 2.92 -0.59
CA TYR A 314 0.48 2.38 -1.31
C TYR A 314 0.39 2.61 -2.82
N LEU A 315 -0.80 2.52 -3.41
CA LEU A 315 -1.01 2.88 -4.82
C LEU A 315 -0.75 4.37 -5.07
N SER A 316 -1.18 5.25 -4.16
CA SER A 316 -0.91 6.68 -4.26
C SER A 316 0.60 6.98 -4.18
N VAL A 317 1.30 6.36 -3.22
CA VAL A 317 2.76 6.47 -3.11
C VAL A 317 3.43 6.02 -4.41
N LEU A 318 3.12 4.82 -4.91
CA LEU A 318 3.71 4.30 -6.14
C LEU A 318 3.41 5.19 -7.35
N ASN A 319 2.17 5.63 -7.52
CA ASN A 319 1.78 6.49 -8.64
C ASN A 319 2.52 7.84 -8.60
N THR A 320 2.65 8.44 -7.41
CA THR A 320 3.39 9.69 -7.25
C THR A 320 4.87 9.50 -7.54
N LEU A 321 5.51 8.47 -6.97
CA LEU A 321 6.94 8.22 -7.14
C LEU A 321 7.30 7.77 -8.57
N THR A 322 6.33 7.30 -9.36
CA THR A 322 6.51 6.92 -10.77
C THR A 322 5.89 7.91 -11.76
N HIS A 323 5.55 9.13 -11.28
CA HIS A 323 4.96 10.20 -12.09
C HIS A 323 3.71 9.80 -12.88
N ARG A 324 2.89 8.90 -12.30
CA ARG A 324 1.58 8.53 -12.86
C ARG A 324 0.48 9.47 -12.36
N GLU A 325 0.64 10.77 -12.59
CA GLU A 325 -0.22 11.84 -12.04
C GLU A 325 -1.69 11.78 -12.49
N ASN A 326 -2.00 11.03 -13.53
CA ASN A 326 -3.37 10.91 -14.05
C ASN A 326 -4.20 9.80 -13.38
N VAL A 327 -3.67 9.13 -12.37
CA VAL A 327 -4.43 8.14 -11.60
C VAL A 327 -5.17 8.89 -10.50
N ILE A 328 -6.44 9.16 -10.75
CA ILE A 328 -7.32 9.82 -9.77
C ILE A 328 -7.54 8.82 -8.62
N SER A 329 -7.07 9.16 -7.42
CA SER A 329 -7.49 8.44 -6.21
C SER A 329 -8.97 8.73 -5.96
N ILE A 330 -9.81 7.76 -6.23
CA ILE A 330 -11.25 7.85 -6.01
C ILE A 330 -11.56 7.02 -4.77
N GLN A 331 -12.00 7.69 -3.71
CA GLN A 331 -12.39 6.98 -2.48
C GLN A 331 -13.62 6.10 -2.70
N SER A 332 -13.64 4.95 -2.02
CA SER A 332 -14.82 4.10 -1.98
C SER A 332 -16.00 4.84 -1.30
N LYS A 333 -17.18 4.72 -1.89
CA LYS A 333 -18.41 5.33 -1.35
C LYS A 333 -19.13 4.34 -0.46
N THR A 334 -19.24 4.64 0.83
CA THR A 334 -20.05 3.86 1.77
C THR A 334 -21.50 3.81 1.28
N LEU A 335 -22.02 2.60 1.10
CA LEU A 335 -23.41 2.35 0.69
C LEU A 335 -24.33 2.10 1.90
N GLY A 336 -23.81 2.25 3.12
CA GLY A 336 -24.60 2.19 4.34
C GLY A 336 -25.70 3.24 4.27
N GLY A 337 -26.97 2.81 4.44
CA GLY A 337 -28.10 3.72 4.53
C GLY A 337 -27.81 4.75 5.61
N GLN A 338 -28.23 6.00 5.39
CA GLN A 338 -28.26 6.98 6.46
C GLN A 338 -28.92 6.29 7.67
N GLU A 339 -28.17 6.14 8.76
CA GLU A 339 -28.79 5.82 10.03
C GLU A 339 -29.92 6.84 10.18
N LEU A 340 -31.15 6.36 10.08
CA LEU A 340 -32.27 7.18 10.46
C LEU A 340 -32.04 7.50 11.93
N GLY A 341 -31.60 8.73 12.21
CA GLY A 341 -31.40 9.25 13.56
C GLY A 341 -32.77 9.34 14.28
N LEU A 342 -33.41 8.18 14.39
CA LEU A 342 -34.68 8.03 15.08
C LEU A 342 -34.39 8.08 16.58
N ASN A 343 -34.95 9.07 17.24
CA ASN A 343 -34.97 9.08 18.70
C ASN A 343 -35.90 7.95 19.22
N THR A 344 -35.73 7.58 20.48
CA THR A 344 -36.46 6.47 21.12
C THR A 344 -37.99 6.58 20.97
N ALA A 345 -38.54 7.79 20.90
CA ALA A 345 -39.97 8.03 20.72
C ALA A 345 -40.44 7.74 19.27
N GLN A 346 -39.59 7.99 18.29
CA GLN A 346 -39.89 7.70 16.88
C GLN A 346 -39.81 6.19 16.58
N VAL A 347 -38.91 5.47 17.25
CA VAL A 347 -38.83 4.00 17.16
C VAL A 347 -40.10 3.36 17.74
N PHE A 348 -40.65 3.90 18.84
CA PHE A 348 -41.90 3.41 19.44
C PHE A 348 -43.11 3.63 18.53
N LEU A 349 -43.15 4.70 17.77
CA LEU A 349 -44.26 5.00 16.84
C LEU A 349 -44.29 4.08 15.61
N ILE A 350 -43.13 3.59 15.15
CA ILE A 350 -43.01 2.69 14.00
C ILE A 350 -43.30 1.23 14.40
N GLY A 351 -43.00 0.85 15.65
CA GLY A 351 -43.20 -0.52 16.15
C GLY A 351 -44.62 -0.83 16.68
N SER A 352 -45.54 0.17 16.71
CA SER A 352 -46.89 0.00 17.25
C SER A 352 -47.99 0.13 16.19
N GLY A 353 -47.66 0.07 14.90
CA GLY A 353 -48.59 0.08 13.76
C GLY A 353 -48.87 -1.30 13.18
#